data_a3fa3811ca3cff1a5a7e6bcb24a51023
#
_entry.id   a3fa3811ca3cff1a5a7e6bcb24a51023
#
_cell.length_a   1.000
_cell.length_b   1.000
_cell.length_c   1.000
_cell.angle_alpha   90.00
_cell.angle_beta   90.00
_cell.angle_gamma   90.00
#
_symmetry.space_group_name_H-M   'P 1'
#
loop_
_entity.id
_entity.type
_entity.pdbx_description
1 polymer ?
#
loop_
_entity_poly.entity_id
_entity_poly.type
_entity_poly.pdbx_seq_one_letter_code
_entity_poly.pdbx_strand_id
1 'polypeptide(L)'
;MIKKQKIYKKLETIYLSGIMAGILLLTGCKDTITLLKEEVEQKFTNKIVSQEKFPIITLTEEELHHKFYYNMIETEEERLVYKELYEGFLSCSDEIYVHGDEEMNVSSLIDYVLDDFPEIFWCDIETEIYYEIIQMFHEEYVILYPEYEYSMEEIQEMKQEVEDETQECIRICQSKESDYEKVKYIYEYIIDTVTYMEESPNNQNMYSALVTKKSVCAGYAKATQYLLEQSGVVCATIGGEAIDENKEMIGHAWNLVQCDGKYYHVDTTWGDMDIEDEKEPYIRIYDYLCCSDADLAGTHQADYEDKMPECSSEDLNYYRMHGMFYDIFDSEQILNAMKNTITAYGEYTTFKFANEKEYVNALEAIESTLLDQALDYQMDYYGTKESNCTYEFDEFLWKINIFWEY
;
A
#
# COMPACT_ATOMS: atom_id res chain seq x y z
N MET A 1 -0.53 -12.31 7.05
CA MET A 1 -0.43 -13.12 5.80
C MET A 1 -1.28 -12.42 4.76
N ILE A 2 -0.67 -11.78 3.74
CA ILE A 2 -1.44 -11.16 2.65
C ILE A 2 -2.19 -12.27 1.94
N LYS A 3 -3.52 -12.24 1.99
CA LYS A 3 -4.35 -13.15 1.19
C LYS A 3 -4.34 -12.62 -0.24
N LYS A 4 -3.99 -13.44 -1.23
CA LYS A 4 -4.15 -13.09 -2.65
C LYS A 4 -5.60 -13.30 -3.05
N GLN A 5 -6.10 -12.39 -3.91
CA GLN A 5 -7.43 -12.51 -4.50
C GLN A 5 -7.61 -13.87 -5.18
N LYS A 6 -8.80 -14.47 -5.05
CA LYS A 6 -9.10 -15.73 -5.71
C LYS A 6 -9.59 -15.46 -7.12
N ILE A 7 -8.70 -15.66 -8.10
CA ILE A 7 -8.99 -15.50 -9.52
C ILE A 7 -9.02 -16.88 -10.15
N TYR A 8 -10.11 -17.18 -10.85
CA TYR A 8 -10.34 -18.49 -11.46
C TYR A 8 -10.47 -18.37 -12.98
N LYS A 9 -9.63 -19.11 -13.70
CA LYS A 9 -9.76 -19.26 -15.16
C LYS A 9 -10.67 -20.44 -15.48
N LYS A 10 -11.80 -20.21 -16.14
CA LYS A 10 -12.66 -21.24 -16.67
C LYS A 10 -12.35 -21.44 -18.16
N LEU A 11 -11.66 -22.55 -18.49
CA LEU A 11 -11.40 -22.94 -19.87
C LEU A 11 -12.65 -23.57 -20.49
N GLU A 12 -13.44 -22.82 -21.21
CA GLU A 12 -14.40 -23.33 -22.19
C GLU A 12 -13.94 -22.92 -23.59
N THR A 13 -13.00 -23.65 -24.14
CA THR A 13 -12.60 -23.48 -25.55
C THR A 13 -13.68 -24.11 -26.43
N ILE A 14 -14.57 -23.30 -26.98
CA ILE A 14 -15.55 -23.78 -27.96
C ILE A 14 -14.89 -23.77 -29.34
N TYR A 15 -14.23 -24.85 -29.72
CA TYR A 15 -13.79 -25.08 -31.10
C TYR A 15 -15.00 -25.40 -31.98
N LEU A 16 -15.61 -24.38 -32.56
CA LEU A 16 -16.80 -24.53 -33.45
C LEU A 16 -16.47 -24.96 -34.89
N SER A 17 -15.24 -24.75 -35.34
CA SER A 17 -14.80 -25.15 -36.69
C SER A 17 -14.81 -26.67 -36.89
N GLY A 18 -14.58 -27.48 -35.84
CA GLY A 18 -14.57 -28.93 -35.91
C GLY A 18 -15.96 -29.55 -35.83
N ILE A 19 -16.91 -28.96 -35.16
CA ILE A 19 -18.23 -29.51 -34.95
C ILE A 19 -19.12 -29.33 -36.21
N MET A 20 -19.02 -28.20 -36.91
CA MET A 20 -19.74 -27.98 -38.16
C MET A 20 -19.30 -28.94 -39.28
N ALA A 21 -18.02 -29.26 -39.40
CA ALA A 21 -17.53 -30.22 -40.38
C ALA A 21 -17.97 -31.66 -40.08
N GLY A 22 -18.11 -32.04 -38.79
CA GLY A 22 -18.53 -33.37 -38.35
C GLY A 22 -20.05 -33.60 -38.53
N ILE A 23 -20.87 -32.60 -38.31
CA ILE A 23 -22.35 -32.69 -38.42
C ILE A 23 -22.78 -32.74 -39.89
N LEU A 24 -22.09 -32.04 -40.79
CA LEU A 24 -22.34 -32.08 -42.23
C LEU A 24 -22.13 -33.46 -42.88
N LEU A 25 -21.38 -34.34 -42.23
CA LEU A 25 -21.07 -35.68 -42.74
C LEU A 25 -21.98 -36.81 -42.19
N LEU A 26 -22.81 -36.53 -41.16
CA LEU A 26 -23.53 -37.59 -40.45
C LEU A 26 -25.08 -37.50 -40.56
N THR A 27 -25.68 -36.41 -41.02
CA THR A 27 -27.15 -36.32 -41.08
C THR A 27 -27.64 -35.87 -42.45
N GLY A 28 -28.27 -36.81 -43.19
CA GLY A 28 -28.91 -36.56 -44.47
C GLY A 28 -30.27 -35.83 -44.37
N CYS A 29 -30.70 -35.23 -43.26
CA CYS A 29 -31.94 -34.53 -43.10
C CYS A 29 -31.74 -33.00 -43.07
N LYS A 30 -32.29 -32.35 -44.10
CA LYS A 30 -32.22 -30.90 -44.32
C LYS A 30 -32.80 -30.09 -43.15
N ASP A 31 -33.88 -30.62 -42.54
CA ASP A 31 -34.60 -29.91 -41.46
C ASP A 31 -33.82 -29.93 -40.12
N THR A 32 -33.10 -31.00 -39.84
CA THR A 32 -32.26 -31.10 -38.65
C THR A 32 -31.03 -30.19 -38.73
N ILE A 33 -30.49 -30.02 -39.96
CA ILE A 33 -29.36 -29.11 -40.21
C ILE A 33 -29.82 -27.65 -40.05
N THR A 34 -31.06 -27.31 -40.49
CA THR A 34 -31.59 -25.96 -40.34
C THR A 34 -31.87 -25.60 -38.89
N LEU A 35 -32.48 -26.52 -38.10
CA LEU A 35 -32.70 -26.31 -36.67
C LEU A 35 -31.39 -26.22 -35.83
N LEU A 36 -30.42 -27.07 -36.13
CA LEU A 36 -29.09 -26.98 -35.51
C LEU A 36 -28.33 -25.71 -35.90
N LYS A 37 -28.54 -25.26 -37.16
CA LYS A 37 -27.97 -24.01 -37.64
C LYS A 37 -28.60 -22.81 -36.95
N GLU A 38 -29.94 -22.80 -36.79
CA GLU A 38 -30.65 -21.76 -36.07
C GLU A 38 -30.31 -21.76 -34.54
N GLU A 39 -30.18 -22.94 -33.92
CA GLU A 39 -29.83 -23.05 -32.51
C GLU A 39 -28.36 -22.64 -32.26
N VAL A 40 -27.47 -22.99 -33.19
CA VAL A 40 -26.07 -22.54 -33.20
C VAL A 40 -25.99 -21.05 -33.53
N GLU A 41 -26.67 -20.57 -34.57
CA GLU A 41 -26.73 -19.14 -34.91
C GLU A 41 -27.37 -18.32 -33.76
N GLN A 42 -28.40 -18.83 -33.08
CA GLN A 42 -29.03 -18.17 -31.95
C GLN A 42 -28.16 -18.13 -30.72
N LYS A 43 -27.42 -19.22 -30.41
CA LYS A 43 -26.35 -19.20 -29.41
C LYS A 43 -25.20 -18.28 -29.81
N PHE A 44 -24.88 -18.19 -31.10
CA PHE A 44 -23.83 -17.31 -31.62
C PHE A 44 -24.27 -15.84 -31.67
N THR A 45 -25.49 -15.57 -32.10
CA THR A 45 -26.01 -14.18 -32.16
C THR A 45 -26.10 -13.56 -30.74
N ASN A 46 -26.29 -14.41 -29.73
CA ASN A 46 -26.27 -13.99 -28.34
C ASN A 46 -24.84 -13.84 -27.78
N LYS A 47 -23.80 -14.33 -28.48
CA LYS A 47 -22.36 -14.22 -28.09
C LYS A 47 -21.53 -13.39 -29.09
N ILE A 48 -22.11 -12.76 -30.11
CA ILE A 48 -21.39 -11.72 -30.87
C ILE A 48 -21.22 -10.55 -29.92
N VAL A 49 -20.01 -10.41 -29.39
CA VAL A 49 -19.63 -9.26 -28.59
C VAL A 49 -19.67 -8.05 -29.51
N SER A 50 -20.71 -7.23 -29.40
CA SER A 50 -20.74 -5.94 -30.08
C SER A 50 -19.77 -5.00 -29.35
N GLN A 51 -19.15 -4.05 -30.05
CA GLN A 51 -18.30 -3.01 -29.42
C GLN A 51 -19.00 -2.27 -28.26
N GLU A 52 -20.33 -2.25 -28.26
CA GLU A 52 -21.15 -1.65 -27.20
C GLU A 52 -21.07 -2.42 -25.86
N LYS A 53 -20.49 -3.64 -25.82
CA LYS A 53 -20.31 -4.42 -24.59
C LYS A 53 -18.99 -4.12 -23.87
N PHE A 54 -18.01 -3.58 -24.57
CA PHE A 54 -16.77 -3.16 -23.94
C PHE A 54 -16.98 -1.86 -23.16
N PRO A 55 -16.33 -1.71 -22.00
CA PRO A 55 -16.40 -0.49 -21.23
C PRO A 55 -15.97 0.73 -22.05
N ILE A 56 -16.61 1.86 -21.81
CA ILE A 56 -16.20 3.14 -22.41
C ILE A 56 -15.06 3.67 -21.56
N ILE A 57 -13.87 3.75 -22.13
CA ILE A 57 -12.69 4.23 -21.42
C ILE A 57 -12.81 5.73 -21.17
N THR A 58 -12.78 6.11 -19.89
CA THR A 58 -12.78 7.51 -19.44
C THR A 58 -11.41 7.93 -18.90
N LEU A 59 -10.57 6.97 -18.43
CA LEU A 59 -9.24 7.23 -17.96
C LEU A 59 -8.36 7.90 -19.01
N THR A 60 -7.72 8.98 -18.61
CA THR A 60 -6.78 9.75 -19.43
C THR A 60 -5.33 9.35 -19.13
N GLU A 61 -4.43 9.58 -20.07
CA GLU A 61 -2.99 9.36 -19.85
C GLU A 61 -2.42 10.26 -18.73
N GLU A 62 -3.02 11.42 -18.47
CA GLU A 62 -2.62 12.31 -17.38
C GLU A 62 -2.92 11.69 -16.01
N GLU A 63 -4.08 11.06 -15.84
CA GLU A 63 -4.45 10.35 -14.61
C GLU A 63 -3.60 9.10 -14.39
N LEU A 64 -3.19 8.42 -15.47
CA LEU A 64 -2.39 7.21 -15.43
C LEU A 64 -0.88 7.47 -15.30
N HIS A 65 -0.43 8.68 -15.57
CA HIS A 65 1.01 9.01 -15.58
C HIS A 65 1.72 8.67 -14.26
N HIS A 66 1.02 8.77 -13.14
CA HIS A 66 1.59 8.52 -11.81
C HIS A 66 1.20 7.15 -11.22
N LYS A 67 0.43 6.33 -11.94
CA LYS A 67 0.04 5.00 -11.47
C LYS A 67 1.19 4.02 -11.65
N PHE A 68 1.63 3.44 -10.54
CA PHE A 68 2.84 2.64 -10.46
C PHE A 68 2.75 1.39 -11.33
N TYR A 69 1.71 0.58 -11.13
CA TYR A 69 1.55 -0.69 -11.83
C TYR A 69 1.18 -0.50 -13.31
N TYR A 70 0.41 0.53 -13.67
CA TYR A 70 0.16 0.88 -15.06
C TYR A 70 1.46 1.13 -15.83
N ASN A 71 2.43 1.82 -15.21
CA ASN A 71 3.71 2.13 -15.84
C ASN A 71 4.64 0.91 -15.95
N MET A 72 4.35 -0.20 -15.27
CA MET A 72 5.04 -1.48 -15.43
C MET A 72 4.57 -2.28 -16.64
N ILE A 73 3.42 -1.94 -17.23
CA ILE A 73 2.83 -2.63 -18.38
C ILE A 73 3.61 -2.25 -19.64
N GLU A 74 4.09 -3.27 -20.37
CA GLU A 74 4.96 -3.06 -21.53
C GLU A 74 4.19 -2.89 -22.85
N THR A 75 3.03 -3.56 -23.00
CA THR A 75 2.29 -3.59 -24.26
C THR A 75 1.05 -2.69 -24.25
N GLU A 76 0.71 -2.13 -25.42
CA GLU A 76 -0.50 -1.30 -25.56
C GLU A 76 -1.78 -2.15 -25.43
N GLU A 77 -1.73 -3.42 -25.78
CA GLU A 77 -2.82 -4.36 -25.64
C GLU A 77 -3.15 -4.60 -24.16
N GLU A 78 -2.14 -4.85 -23.31
CA GLU A 78 -2.34 -4.99 -21.86
C GLU A 78 -2.80 -3.68 -21.22
N ARG A 79 -2.29 -2.53 -21.68
CA ARG A 79 -2.75 -1.20 -21.21
C ARG A 79 -4.20 -0.94 -21.55
N LEU A 80 -4.66 -1.41 -22.71
CA LEU A 80 -6.08 -1.34 -23.07
C LEU A 80 -6.92 -2.18 -22.10
N VAL A 81 -6.53 -3.43 -21.86
CA VAL A 81 -7.21 -4.35 -20.92
C VAL A 81 -7.24 -3.76 -19.51
N TYR A 82 -6.13 -3.20 -19.05
CA TYR A 82 -6.07 -2.52 -17.74
C TYR A 82 -7.12 -1.40 -17.62
N LYS A 83 -7.26 -0.55 -18.65
CA LYS A 83 -8.26 0.53 -18.67
C LYS A 83 -9.69 -0.02 -18.68
N GLU A 84 -9.95 -1.07 -19.46
CA GLU A 84 -11.25 -1.72 -19.53
C GLU A 84 -11.63 -2.40 -18.20
N LEU A 85 -10.66 -3.04 -17.52
CA LEU A 85 -10.84 -3.59 -16.18
C LEU A 85 -11.22 -2.51 -15.16
N TYR A 86 -10.50 -1.39 -15.15
CA TYR A 86 -10.80 -0.25 -14.28
C TYR A 86 -12.25 0.22 -14.46
N GLU A 87 -12.67 0.50 -15.70
CA GLU A 87 -14.04 0.98 -15.99
C GLU A 87 -15.10 -0.04 -15.59
N GLY A 88 -14.82 -1.32 -15.83
CA GLY A 88 -15.70 -2.41 -15.46
C GLY A 88 -15.88 -2.53 -13.95
N PHE A 89 -14.81 -2.49 -13.18
CA PHE A 89 -14.86 -2.52 -11.72
C PHE A 89 -15.48 -1.24 -11.14
N LEU A 90 -15.12 -0.08 -11.69
CA LEU A 90 -15.67 1.21 -11.25
C LEU A 90 -17.20 1.28 -11.42
N SER A 91 -17.72 0.69 -12.49
CA SER A 91 -19.17 0.62 -12.77
C SER A 91 -19.87 -0.56 -12.09
N CYS A 92 -19.15 -1.39 -11.32
CA CYS A 92 -19.67 -2.61 -10.68
C CYS A 92 -20.42 -3.52 -11.68
N SER A 93 -19.83 -3.72 -12.86
CA SER A 93 -20.45 -4.54 -13.91
C SER A 93 -20.42 -6.02 -13.54
N ASP A 94 -21.54 -6.73 -13.66
CA ASP A 94 -21.62 -8.18 -13.46
C ASP A 94 -20.86 -8.98 -14.54
N GLU A 95 -20.69 -8.39 -15.72
CA GLU A 95 -19.91 -8.92 -16.84
C GLU A 95 -18.98 -7.82 -17.36
N ILE A 96 -17.67 -8.02 -17.28
CA ILE A 96 -16.66 -7.09 -17.80
C ILE A 96 -16.02 -7.70 -19.04
N TYR A 97 -16.21 -7.06 -20.18
CA TYR A 97 -15.65 -7.48 -21.47
C TYR A 97 -14.34 -6.73 -21.71
N VAL A 98 -13.24 -7.47 -21.95
CA VAL A 98 -11.92 -6.88 -22.22
C VAL A 98 -11.27 -7.50 -23.46
N HIS A 99 -10.44 -6.74 -24.16
CA HIS A 99 -9.69 -7.16 -25.34
C HIS A 99 -8.45 -7.97 -24.95
N GLY A 100 -8.64 -9.17 -24.39
CA GLY A 100 -7.56 -10.05 -23.97
C GLY A 100 -7.57 -11.39 -24.70
N ASP A 101 -6.45 -12.10 -24.62
CA ASP A 101 -6.26 -13.41 -25.23
C ASP A 101 -5.74 -14.43 -24.21
N GLU A 102 -5.47 -15.67 -24.67
CA GLU A 102 -5.01 -16.74 -23.78
C GLU A 102 -3.54 -16.58 -23.35
N GLU A 103 -2.74 -15.77 -24.04
CA GLU A 103 -1.34 -15.51 -23.70
C GLU A 103 -1.19 -14.42 -22.64
N MET A 104 -2.22 -13.56 -22.51
CA MET A 104 -2.23 -12.43 -21.55
C MET A 104 -2.44 -12.89 -20.11
N ASN A 105 -1.65 -12.37 -19.19
CA ASN A 105 -1.84 -12.60 -17.76
C ASN A 105 -2.89 -11.64 -17.17
N VAL A 106 -4.16 -11.93 -17.44
CA VAL A 106 -5.29 -11.10 -16.98
C VAL A 106 -5.34 -11.01 -15.45
N SER A 107 -4.91 -12.06 -14.73
CA SER A 107 -4.88 -12.03 -13.26
C SER A 107 -3.96 -10.93 -12.73
N SER A 108 -2.75 -10.79 -13.29
CA SER A 108 -1.85 -9.71 -12.87
C SER A 108 -2.38 -8.33 -13.23
N LEU A 109 -3.11 -8.18 -14.35
CA LEU A 109 -3.70 -6.90 -14.71
C LEU A 109 -4.85 -6.51 -13.77
N ILE A 110 -5.60 -7.49 -13.25
CA ILE A 110 -6.61 -7.25 -12.21
C ILE A 110 -5.93 -6.72 -10.95
N ASP A 111 -4.88 -7.43 -10.47
CA ASP A 111 -4.12 -7.01 -9.29
C ASP A 111 -3.56 -5.59 -9.47
N TYR A 112 -2.99 -5.27 -10.64
CA TYR A 112 -2.44 -3.94 -10.96
C TYR A 112 -3.50 -2.84 -10.90
N VAL A 113 -4.72 -3.09 -11.41
CA VAL A 113 -5.82 -2.12 -11.32
C VAL A 113 -6.23 -1.89 -9.86
N LEU A 114 -6.38 -2.95 -9.07
CA LEU A 114 -6.85 -2.84 -7.70
C LEU A 114 -5.79 -2.29 -6.72
N ASP A 115 -4.52 -2.40 -7.08
CA ASP A 115 -3.42 -1.78 -6.31
C ASP A 115 -3.19 -0.32 -6.71
N ASP A 116 -3.40 0.04 -7.99
CA ASP A 116 -3.32 1.43 -8.44
C ASP A 116 -4.54 2.28 -8.04
N PHE A 117 -5.72 1.67 -7.79
CA PHE A 117 -6.97 2.37 -7.47
C PHE A 117 -7.61 1.86 -6.17
N PRO A 118 -7.06 2.23 -5.01
CA PRO A 118 -7.57 1.79 -3.71
C PRO A 118 -9.01 2.20 -3.44
N GLU A 119 -9.53 3.21 -4.17
CA GLU A 119 -10.93 3.65 -4.11
C GLU A 119 -11.92 2.62 -4.66
N ILE A 120 -11.45 1.57 -5.38
CA ILE A 120 -12.29 0.43 -5.78
C ILE A 120 -12.33 -0.63 -4.67
N PHE A 121 -12.51 -0.21 -3.44
CA PHE A 121 -12.42 -1.05 -2.23
C PHE A 121 -13.51 -2.14 -2.14
N TRP A 122 -14.61 -2.03 -2.88
CA TRP A 122 -15.65 -3.05 -2.97
C TRP A 122 -15.26 -4.26 -3.83
N CYS A 123 -14.11 -4.20 -4.48
CA CYS A 123 -13.49 -5.29 -5.23
C CYS A 123 -12.16 -5.64 -4.58
N ASP A 124 -12.19 -6.02 -3.32
CA ASP A 124 -11.00 -6.35 -2.56
C ASP A 124 -10.58 -7.84 -2.73
N ILE A 125 -9.63 -8.27 -1.92
CA ILE A 125 -9.07 -9.62 -1.98
C ILE A 125 -10.09 -10.74 -1.66
N GLU A 126 -11.20 -10.43 -1.02
CA GLU A 126 -12.27 -11.39 -0.72
C GLU A 126 -13.22 -11.58 -1.91
N THR A 127 -13.23 -10.65 -2.88
CA THR A 127 -14.04 -10.75 -4.10
C THR A 127 -13.56 -11.90 -4.97
N GLU A 128 -14.45 -12.86 -5.27
CA GLU A 128 -14.13 -13.93 -6.21
C GLU A 128 -14.39 -13.45 -7.65
N ILE A 129 -13.37 -13.58 -8.51
CA ILE A 129 -13.45 -13.20 -9.91
C ILE A 129 -13.23 -14.42 -10.78
N TYR A 130 -14.26 -14.77 -11.53
CA TYR A 130 -14.20 -15.81 -12.56
C TYR A 130 -14.02 -15.16 -13.91
N TYR A 131 -13.18 -15.72 -14.78
CA TYR A 131 -13.10 -15.26 -16.16
C TYR A 131 -13.03 -16.41 -17.15
N GLU A 132 -13.55 -16.17 -18.36
CA GLU A 132 -13.47 -17.08 -19.49
C GLU A 132 -12.85 -16.38 -20.70
N ILE A 133 -12.08 -17.13 -21.51
CA ILE A 133 -11.57 -16.65 -22.79
C ILE A 133 -12.46 -17.19 -23.89
N ILE A 134 -12.98 -16.29 -24.72
CA ILE A 134 -13.84 -16.63 -25.83
C ILE A 134 -13.08 -16.39 -27.12
N GLN A 135 -12.88 -17.47 -27.91
CA GLN A 135 -12.30 -17.37 -29.23
C GLN A 135 -13.40 -17.46 -30.29
N MET A 136 -13.53 -16.44 -31.14
CA MET A 136 -14.45 -16.39 -32.27
C MET A 136 -13.74 -15.93 -33.53
N PHE A 137 -13.79 -16.78 -34.58
CA PHE A 137 -13.18 -16.55 -35.91
C PHE A 137 -11.63 -16.33 -35.82
N HIS A 138 -11.16 -15.15 -35.49
CA HIS A 138 -9.75 -14.79 -35.35
C HIS A 138 -9.55 -13.75 -34.25
N GLU A 139 -10.59 -13.49 -33.45
CA GLU A 139 -10.56 -12.54 -32.36
C GLU A 139 -10.79 -13.27 -31.04
N GLU A 140 -10.05 -12.88 -30.02
CA GLU A 140 -10.16 -13.41 -28.66
C GLU A 140 -10.60 -12.27 -27.74
N TYR A 141 -11.42 -12.62 -26.76
CA TYR A 141 -11.93 -11.70 -25.75
C TYR A 141 -11.93 -12.41 -24.41
N VAL A 142 -11.75 -11.65 -23.35
CA VAL A 142 -11.92 -12.14 -21.99
C VAL A 142 -13.20 -11.53 -21.41
N ILE A 143 -14.00 -12.37 -20.75
CA ILE A 143 -15.18 -11.91 -20.00
C ILE A 143 -14.93 -12.26 -18.54
N LEU A 144 -14.97 -11.25 -17.68
CA LEU A 144 -14.87 -11.41 -16.24
C LEU A 144 -16.26 -11.36 -15.62
N TYR A 145 -16.43 -12.14 -14.56
CA TYR A 145 -17.65 -12.23 -13.75
C TYR A 145 -17.27 -12.01 -12.28
N PRO A 146 -17.16 -10.74 -11.83
CA PRO A 146 -16.90 -10.46 -10.43
C PRO A 146 -18.12 -10.80 -9.58
N GLU A 147 -17.91 -11.44 -8.42
CA GLU A 147 -18.95 -11.67 -7.43
C GLU A 147 -18.80 -10.63 -6.30
N TYR A 148 -19.41 -9.46 -6.48
CA TYR A 148 -19.35 -8.38 -5.49
C TYR A 148 -20.14 -8.75 -4.24
N GLU A 149 -19.55 -8.53 -3.04
CA GLU A 149 -20.21 -8.75 -1.77
C GLU A 149 -21.32 -7.72 -1.50
N TYR A 150 -21.14 -6.50 -2.01
CA TYR A 150 -22.02 -5.36 -1.75
C TYR A 150 -22.90 -5.04 -2.95
N SER A 151 -24.14 -4.62 -2.68
CA SER A 151 -25.02 -4.04 -3.69
C SER A 151 -24.54 -2.64 -4.10
N MET A 152 -24.98 -2.17 -5.27
CA MET A 152 -24.68 -0.80 -5.73
C MET A 152 -25.12 0.29 -4.75
N GLU A 153 -26.21 0.08 -4.01
CA GLU A 153 -26.72 1.03 -3.02
C GLU A 153 -25.76 1.08 -1.80
N GLU A 154 -25.35 -0.09 -1.30
CA GLU A 154 -24.36 -0.18 -0.21
C GLU A 154 -23.00 0.41 -0.59
N ILE A 155 -22.51 0.16 -1.81
CA ILE A 155 -21.27 0.76 -2.31
C ILE A 155 -21.36 2.31 -2.34
N GLN A 156 -22.50 2.87 -2.75
CA GLN A 156 -22.67 4.33 -2.76
C GLN A 156 -22.71 4.90 -1.32
N GLU A 157 -23.35 4.22 -0.39
CA GLU A 157 -23.34 4.61 1.03
C GLU A 157 -21.91 4.55 1.59
N MET A 158 -21.18 3.47 1.36
CA MET A 158 -19.78 3.31 1.80
C MET A 158 -18.85 4.37 1.20
N LYS A 159 -19.02 4.73 -0.08
CA LYS A 159 -18.26 5.84 -0.71
C LYS A 159 -18.53 7.18 -0.01
N GLN A 160 -19.78 7.44 0.34
CA GLN A 160 -20.14 8.67 1.06
C GLN A 160 -19.53 8.69 2.47
N GLU A 161 -19.51 7.55 3.17
CA GLU A 161 -18.86 7.43 4.48
C GLU A 161 -17.36 7.72 4.40
N VAL A 162 -16.66 7.18 3.37
CA VAL A 162 -15.24 7.48 3.13
C VAL A 162 -15.04 8.97 2.88
N GLU A 163 -15.87 9.61 2.04
CA GLU A 163 -15.78 11.04 1.76
C GLU A 163 -15.99 11.86 3.04
N ASP A 164 -17.01 11.55 3.83
CA ASP A 164 -17.34 12.28 5.07
C ASP A 164 -16.21 12.16 6.12
N GLU A 165 -15.60 10.98 6.26
CA GLU A 165 -14.52 10.71 7.21
C GLU A 165 -13.18 11.31 6.78
N THR A 166 -12.94 11.49 5.48
CA THR A 166 -11.62 11.90 4.98
C THR A 166 -11.51 13.36 4.55
N GLN A 167 -12.63 14.05 4.26
CA GLN A 167 -12.62 15.40 3.69
C GLN A 167 -11.80 16.41 4.51
N GLU A 168 -11.88 16.37 5.83
CA GLU A 168 -11.16 17.31 6.70
C GLU A 168 -9.66 16.95 6.73
N CYS A 169 -9.30 15.68 6.80
CA CYS A 169 -7.93 15.21 6.71
C CYS A 169 -7.29 15.65 5.39
N ILE A 170 -7.96 15.40 4.25
CA ILE A 170 -7.49 15.81 2.92
C ILE A 170 -7.33 17.33 2.84
N ARG A 171 -8.31 18.10 3.33
CA ARG A 171 -8.25 19.56 3.33
C ARG A 171 -7.05 20.10 4.12
N ILE A 172 -6.75 19.52 5.29
CA ILE A 172 -5.58 19.92 6.09
C ILE A 172 -4.30 19.50 5.39
N CYS A 173 -4.23 18.27 4.85
CA CYS A 173 -3.08 17.78 4.12
C CYS A 173 -2.74 18.68 2.92
N GLN A 174 -3.73 19.04 2.11
CA GLN A 174 -3.57 19.95 0.96
C GLN A 174 -3.05 21.35 1.33
N SER A 175 -3.22 21.78 2.60
CA SER A 175 -2.69 23.05 3.08
C SER A 175 -1.22 23.03 3.48
N LYS A 176 -0.58 21.86 3.49
CA LYS A 176 0.84 21.72 3.81
C LYS A 176 1.71 22.28 2.67
N GLU A 177 2.89 22.81 3.04
CA GLU A 177 3.75 23.56 2.12
C GLU A 177 4.59 22.66 1.19
N SER A 178 4.90 21.43 1.62
CA SER A 178 5.74 20.47 0.88
C SER A 178 5.13 19.07 0.84
N ASP A 179 5.58 18.26 -0.13
CA ASP A 179 5.15 16.85 -0.21
C ASP A 179 5.57 16.07 1.04
N TYR A 180 6.77 16.33 1.58
CA TYR A 180 7.20 15.73 2.84
C TYR A 180 6.23 16.04 4.01
N GLU A 181 5.81 17.30 4.15
CA GLU A 181 4.86 17.67 5.21
C GLU A 181 3.49 17.02 5.03
N LYS A 182 3.06 16.80 3.77
CA LYS A 182 1.85 16.06 3.46
C LYS A 182 1.99 14.58 3.84
N VAL A 183 3.11 13.95 3.42
CA VAL A 183 3.40 12.54 3.74
C VAL A 183 3.49 12.35 5.25
N LYS A 184 4.23 13.21 5.96
CA LYS A 184 4.33 13.16 7.43
C LYS A 184 2.97 13.31 8.10
N TYR A 185 2.13 14.25 7.63
CA TYR A 185 0.79 14.47 8.20
C TYR A 185 -0.11 13.24 8.02
N ILE A 186 -0.13 12.62 6.84
CA ILE A 186 -0.91 11.41 6.60
C ILE A 186 -0.35 10.22 7.38
N TYR A 187 0.98 10.08 7.47
CA TYR A 187 1.61 9.07 8.31
C TYR A 187 1.13 9.17 9.76
N GLU A 188 1.22 10.36 10.36
CA GLU A 188 0.75 10.61 11.72
C GLU A 188 -0.75 10.39 11.86
N TYR A 189 -1.56 10.82 10.88
CA TYR A 189 -3.00 10.65 10.90
C TYR A 189 -3.40 9.17 10.92
N ILE A 190 -2.78 8.34 10.09
CA ILE A 190 -3.08 6.90 10.01
C ILE A 190 -2.70 6.21 11.32
N ILE A 191 -1.49 6.40 11.83
CA ILE A 191 -1.04 5.75 13.07
C ILE A 191 -1.79 6.24 14.32
N ASP A 192 -2.33 7.45 14.31
CA ASP A 192 -3.12 7.98 15.42
C ASP A 192 -4.59 7.55 15.40
N THR A 193 -5.11 7.10 14.25
CA THR A 193 -6.56 6.88 14.08
C THR A 193 -6.95 5.44 13.74
N VAL A 194 -6.03 4.63 13.27
CA VAL A 194 -6.29 3.23 12.89
C VAL A 194 -5.70 2.31 13.95
N THR A 195 -6.33 1.20 14.22
CA THR A 195 -5.84 0.14 15.13
C THR A 195 -5.60 -1.13 14.32
N TYR A 196 -4.42 -1.75 14.49
CA TYR A 196 -4.11 -3.01 13.84
C TYR A 196 -5.00 -4.15 14.39
N MET A 197 -5.77 -4.82 13.52
CA MET A 197 -6.71 -5.85 13.93
C MET A 197 -6.95 -6.90 12.82
N GLU A 198 -6.43 -8.09 13.00
CA GLU A 198 -6.53 -9.18 12.02
C GLU A 198 -7.97 -9.72 11.84
N GLU A 199 -8.79 -9.71 12.89
CA GLU A 199 -10.16 -10.21 12.84
C GLU A 199 -11.18 -9.16 12.37
N SER A 200 -10.75 -7.95 11.99
CA SER A 200 -11.66 -6.91 11.49
C SER A 200 -12.23 -7.33 10.13
N PRO A 201 -13.55 -7.18 9.89
CA PRO A 201 -14.12 -7.36 8.56
C PRO A 201 -13.50 -6.41 7.55
N ASN A 202 -13.30 -6.87 6.30
CA ASN A 202 -12.77 -6.07 5.18
C ASN A 202 -11.41 -5.44 5.48
N ASN A 203 -10.61 -6.07 6.33
CA ASN A 203 -9.36 -5.51 6.85
C ASN A 203 -8.24 -5.33 5.80
N GLN A 204 -8.47 -5.74 4.55
CA GLN A 204 -7.49 -5.64 3.44
C GLN A 204 -7.70 -4.42 2.55
N ASN A 205 -8.67 -3.56 2.85
CA ASN A 205 -9.01 -2.43 2.01
C ASN A 205 -9.00 -1.09 2.78
N MET A 206 -9.01 0.02 2.04
CA MET A 206 -8.95 1.36 2.64
C MET A 206 -10.18 1.72 3.49
N TYR A 207 -11.36 1.15 3.19
CA TYR A 207 -12.58 1.43 3.94
C TYR A 207 -12.44 1.01 5.40
N SER A 208 -11.83 -0.16 5.65
CA SER A 208 -11.59 -0.65 7.02
C SER A 208 -10.71 0.30 7.82
N ALA A 209 -9.66 0.85 7.23
CA ALA A 209 -8.76 1.79 7.88
C ALA A 209 -9.40 3.18 8.05
N LEU A 210 -10.09 3.70 7.02
CA LEU A 210 -10.60 5.08 7.01
C LEU A 210 -11.93 5.24 7.75
N VAL A 211 -12.82 4.25 7.71
CA VAL A 211 -14.16 4.33 8.30
C VAL A 211 -14.24 3.52 9.60
N THR A 212 -13.93 2.21 9.54
CA THR A 212 -14.02 1.37 10.74
C THR A 212 -12.86 1.54 11.70
N LYS A 213 -11.76 2.17 11.27
CA LYS A 213 -10.54 2.43 12.04
C LYS A 213 -9.85 1.16 12.57
N LYS A 214 -10.06 0.02 11.90
CA LYS A 214 -9.49 -1.28 12.26
C LYS A 214 -9.11 -2.03 10.99
N SER A 215 -7.82 -2.29 10.82
CA SER A 215 -7.31 -2.85 9.58
C SER A 215 -6.03 -3.66 9.80
N VAL A 216 -5.49 -4.21 8.73
CA VAL A 216 -4.14 -4.80 8.66
C VAL A 216 -3.28 -4.03 7.64
N CYS A 217 -2.05 -4.46 7.42
CA CYS A 217 -1.07 -3.76 6.59
C CYS A 217 -1.60 -3.31 5.21
N ALA A 218 -2.36 -4.16 4.51
CA ALA A 218 -2.92 -3.79 3.21
C ALA A 218 -3.91 -2.63 3.29
N GLY A 219 -4.79 -2.61 4.31
CA GLY A 219 -5.72 -1.50 4.48
C GLY A 219 -5.02 -0.20 4.94
N TYR A 220 -3.99 -0.30 5.81
CA TYR A 220 -3.13 0.84 6.16
C TYR A 220 -2.48 1.45 4.91
N ALA A 221 -1.83 0.62 4.10
CA ALA A 221 -1.14 1.06 2.89
C ALA A 221 -2.11 1.68 1.86
N LYS A 222 -3.25 1.03 1.60
CA LYS A 222 -4.27 1.54 0.67
C LYS A 222 -4.93 2.83 1.17
N ALA A 223 -5.15 2.98 2.47
CA ALA A 223 -5.65 4.22 3.06
C ALA A 223 -4.64 5.37 2.95
N THR A 224 -3.36 5.08 3.21
CA THR A 224 -2.25 6.03 3.03
C THR A 224 -2.15 6.49 1.58
N GLN A 225 -2.20 5.56 0.62
CA GLN A 225 -2.19 5.87 -0.81
C GLN A 225 -3.35 6.77 -1.18
N TYR A 226 -4.59 6.39 -0.83
CA TYR A 226 -5.78 7.18 -1.15
C TYR A 226 -5.67 8.63 -0.63
N LEU A 227 -5.33 8.81 0.65
CA LEU A 227 -5.23 10.14 1.25
C LEU A 227 -4.12 11.00 0.63
N LEU A 228 -2.97 10.41 0.30
CA LEU A 228 -1.86 11.09 -0.35
C LEU A 228 -2.19 11.48 -1.79
N GLU A 229 -2.78 10.57 -2.58
CA GLU A 229 -3.19 10.86 -3.96
C GLU A 229 -4.27 11.96 -4.00
N GLN A 230 -5.27 11.92 -3.11
CA GLN A 230 -6.26 13.00 -2.96
C GLN A 230 -5.63 14.33 -2.53
N SER A 231 -4.44 14.29 -1.95
CA SER A 231 -3.68 15.48 -1.55
C SER A 231 -2.62 15.90 -2.58
N GLY A 232 -2.57 15.24 -3.75
CA GLY A 232 -1.68 15.55 -4.86
C GLY A 232 -0.25 15.05 -4.68
N VAL A 233 -0.03 14.02 -3.88
CA VAL A 233 1.26 13.32 -3.72
C VAL A 233 1.19 11.98 -4.45
N VAL A 234 2.18 11.69 -5.28
CA VAL A 234 2.31 10.38 -5.94
C VAL A 234 2.61 9.32 -4.90
N CYS A 235 1.76 8.32 -4.82
CA CYS A 235 1.85 7.22 -3.87
C CYS A 235 1.39 5.92 -4.52
N ALA A 236 2.03 4.81 -4.18
CA ALA A 236 1.60 3.48 -4.56
C ALA A 236 1.64 2.55 -3.34
N THR A 237 0.73 1.58 -3.30
CA THR A 237 0.81 0.45 -2.37
C THR A 237 1.75 -0.60 -2.95
N ILE A 238 2.73 -1.04 -2.17
CA ILE A 238 3.70 -2.06 -2.54
C ILE A 238 3.40 -3.33 -1.75
N GLY A 239 3.24 -4.45 -2.44
CA GLY A 239 3.16 -5.78 -1.86
C GLY A 239 4.54 -6.43 -1.76
N GLY A 240 4.72 -7.29 -0.77
CA GLY A 240 5.95 -8.02 -0.56
C GLY A 240 5.96 -8.82 0.73
N GLU A 241 7.14 -9.03 1.27
CA GLU A 241 7.35 -9.71 2.54
C GLU A 241 8.13 -8.82 3.51
N ALA A 242 7.87 -8.97 4.81
CA ALA A 242 8.65 -8.34 5.86
C ALA A 242 9.03 -9.33 6.96
N ILE A 243 10.09 -9.06 7.72
CA ILE A 243 10.54 -9.90 8.82
C ILE A 243 9.85 -9.41 10.11
N ASP A 244 9.02 -10.25 10.71
CA ASP A 244 8.34 -9.94 11.96
C ASP A 244 9.29 -9.97 13.19
N GLU A 245 8.77 -9.67 14.37
CA GLU A 245 9.49 -9.72 15.65
C GLU A 245 10.05 -11.12 16.00
N ASN A 246 9.42 -12.19 15.46
CA ASN A 246 9.87 -13.57 15.63
C ASN A 246 10.95 -13.97 14.60
N LYS A 247 11.36 -13.04 13.72
CA LYS A 247 12.28 -13.25 12.60
C LYS A 247 11.71 -14.21 11.52
N GLU A 248 10.40 -14.24 11.39
CA GLU A 248 9.71 -14.97 10.34
C GLU A 248 9.34 -14.02 9.20
N MET A 249 9.47 -14.50 7.95
CA MET A 249 9.02 -13.75 6.77
C MET A 249 7.50 -13.87 6.67
N ILE A 250 6.82 -12.73 6.70
CA ILE A 250 5.37 -12.61 6.57
C ILE A 250 5.01 -11.73 5.38
N GLY A 251 3.88 -12.05 4.73
CA GLY A 251 3.37 -11.16 3.69
C GLY A 251 3.02 -9.78 4.26
N HIS A 252 3.47 -8.72 3.59
CA HIS A 252 3.34 -7.35 4.06
C HIS A 252 2.99 -6.39 2.93
N ALA A 253 2.45 -5.22 3.29
CA ALA A 253 2.18 -4.13 2.37
C ALA A 253 2.54 -2.79 3.01
N TRP A 254 3.20 -1.93 2.20
CA TRP A 254 3.59 -0.58 2.57
C TRP A 254 3.47 0.37 1.38
N ASN A 255 3.99 1.58 1.45
CA ASN A 255 3.87 2.56 0.39
C ASN A 255 5.22 2.98 -0.21
N LEU A 256 5.18 3.32 -1.49
CA LEU A 256 6.19 4.06 -2.21
C LEU A 256 5.64 5.47 -2.50
N VAL A 257 6.34 6.51 -2.07
CA VAL A 257 5.93 7.91 -2.28
C VAL A 257 6.96 8.68 -3.09
N GLN A 258 6.51 9.68 -3.85
CA GLN A 258 7.43 10.59 -4.54
C GLN A 258 7.38 11.98 -3.90
N CYS A 259 8.51 12.46 -3.38
CA CYS A 259 8.68 13.80 -2.86
C CYS A 259 9.84 14.49 -3.57
N ASP A 260 9.60 15.70 -4.10
CA ASP A 260 10.62 16.49 -4.82
C ASP A 260 11.34 15.73 -5.96
N GLY A 261 10.60 14.82 -6.64
CA GLY A 261 11.12 14.02 -7.74
C GLY A 261 11.99 12.81 -7.32
N LYS A 262 12.08 12.51 -6.03
CA LYS A 262 12.76 11.34 -5.47
C LYS A 262 11.74 10.41 -4.84
N TYR A 263 12.05 9.10 -4.84
CA TYR A 263 11.19 8.09 -4.22
C TYR A 263 11.69 7.72 -2.84
N TYR A 264 10.73 7.38 -1.96
CA TYR A 264 10.94 6.96 -0.58
C TYR A 264 9.91 5.91 -0.19
N HIS A 265 10.27 5.02 0.71
CA HIS A 265 9.33 4.11 1.34
C HIS A 265 8.64 4.75 2.55
N VAL A 266 7.37 4.39 2.75
CA VAL A 266 6.59 4.77 3.93
C VAL A 266 5.82 3.54 4.41
N ASP A 267 5.98 3.17 5.67
CA ASP A 267 5.22 2.08 6.27
C ASP A 267 4.48 2.55 7.51
N THR A 268 3.19 2.82 7.34
CA THR A 268 2.31 3.26 8.42
C THR A 268 1.92 2.13 9.37
N THR A 269 2.02 0.87 8.96
CA THR A 269 1.75 -0.28 9.82
C THR A 269 2.85 -0.46 10.86
N TRP A 270 4.11 -0.44 10.42
CA TRP A 270 5.24 -0.55 11.33
C TRP A 270 5.51 0.76 12.11
N GLY A 271 4.96 1.87 11.62
CA GLY A 271 4.90 3.13 12.35
C GLY A 271 3.91 3.12 13.51
N ASP A 272 2.88 2.27 13.42
CA ASP A 272 1.82 2.04 14.42
C ASP A 272 2.10 0.75 15.21
N MET A 273 3.33 0.54 15.65
CA MET A 273 3.61 -0.57 16.55
C MET A 273 2.92 -0.29 17.88
N ASP A 274 1.79 -0.97 18.13
CA ASP A 274 1.10 -0.98 19.41
C ASP A 274 2.11 -1.35 20.52
N ILE A 275 2.52 -0.35 21.25
CA ILE A 275 3.20 -0.57 22.50
C ILE A 275 2.09 -1.04 23.45
N GLU A 276 1.89 -2.37 23.58
CA GLU A 276 0.91 -2.99 24.51
C GLU A 276 1.08 -2.54 25.98
N ASP A 277 2.16 -1.84 26.30
CA ASP A 277 2.39 -1.18 27.56
C ASP A 277 2.06 0.30 27.44
N GLU A 278 1.02 0.75 28.14
CA GLU A 278 0.69 2.17 28.40
C GLU A 278 1.83 2.90 29.15
N LYS A 279 3.06 2.77 28.64
CA LYS A 279 4.23 3.49 29.20
C LYS A 279 4.22 4.90 28.63
N GLU A 280 3.90 5.83 29.47
CA GLU A 280 4.18 7.24 29.21
C GLU A 280 5.67 7.54 29.47
N PRO A 281 6.32 8.37 28.64
CA PRO A 281 5.76 9.10 27.50
C PRO A 281 5.78 8.28 26.18
N TYR A 282 4.72 8.45 25.38
CA TYR A 282 4.62 7.87 24.04
C TYR A 282 5.50 8.64 23.03
N ILE A 283 6.41 7.94 22.35
CA ILE A 283 7.19 8.50 21.24
C ILE A 283 6.73 7.85 19.96
N ARG A 284 6.26 8.66 18.98
CA ARG A 284 5.96 8.16 17.64
C ARG A 284 7.20 7.60 16.98
N ILE A 285 7.02 6.48 16.30
CA ILE A 285 8.05 5.83 15.50
C ILE A 285 8.09 6.52 14.14
N TYR A 286 9.20 7.18 13.81
CA TYR A 286 9.43 7.79 12.51
C TYR A 286 10.48 7.03 11.68
N ASP A 287 10.85 5.84 12.13
CA ASP A 287 11.83 4.99 11.46
C ASP A 287 11.35 4.51 10.09
N TYR A 288 10.02 4.52 9.89
CA TYR A 288 9.35 4.08 8.66
C TYR A 288 8.74 5.23 7.85
N LEU A 289 9.15 6.46 8.13
CA LEU A 289 8.73 7.65 7.39
C LEU A 289 9.82 8.10 6.43
N CYS A 290 9.54 8.06 5.12
CA CYS A 290 10.47 8.45 4.05
C CYS A 290 11.82 7.73 4.13
N CYS A 291 11.78 6.39 4.21
CA CYS A 291 12.96 5.53 4.27
C CYS A 291 13.61 5.36 2.90
N SER A 292 14.91 5.11 2.91
CA SER A 292 15.64 4.63 1.74
C SER A 292 15.57 3.10 1.60
N ASP A 293 15.97 2.56 0.43
CA ASP A 293 16.16 1.11 0.24
C ASP A 293 17.12 0.53 1.29
N ALA A 294 18.15 1.29 1.67
CA ALA A 294 19.12 0.86 2.67
C ALA A 294 18.52 0.75 4.09
N ASP A 295 17.57 1.64 4.43
CA ASP A 295 16.88 1.59 5.73
C ASP A 295 16.00 0.33 5.86
N LEU A 296 15.42 -0.14 4.76
CA LEU A 296 14.51 -1.30 4.73
C LEU A 296 15.16 -2.63 4.33
N ALA A 297 16.38 -2.62 3.80
CA ALA A 297 17.05 -3.80 3.22
C ALA A 297 17.15 -5.03 4.16
N GLY A 298 17.11 -4.81 5.47
CA GLY A 298 17.17 -5.88 6.47
C GLY A 298 15.83 -6.47 6.87
N THR A 299 14.73 -5.83 6.46
CA THR A 299 13.39 -6.09 7.01
C THR A 299 12.31 -6.28 5.95
N HIS A 300 12.43 -5.64 4.78
CA HIS A 300 11.41 -5.65 3.74
C HIS A 300 11.98 -6.16 2.41
N GLN A 301 11.17 -6.90 1.67
CA GLN A 301 11.47 -7.37 0.32
C GLN A 301 10.23 -7.21 -0.57
N ALA A 302 10.29 -6.33 -1.56
CA ALA A 302 9.18 -6.09 -2.48
C ALA A 302 9.01 -7.21 -3.53
N ASP A 303 7.77 -7.48 -3.93
CA ASP A 303 7.46 -8.50 -4.97
C ASP A 303 8.04 -8.14 -6.35
N TYR A 304 8.20 -6.85 -6.66
CA TYR A 304 8.66 -6.32 -7.96
C TYR A 304 9.91 -5.44 -7.81
N GLU A 305 10.87 -5.85 -6.95
CA GLU A 305 12.06 -5.06 -6.63
C GLU A 305 12.85 -4.60 -7.86
N ASP A 306 12.95 -5.45 -8.89
CA ASP A 306 13.66 -5.15 -10.15
C ASP A 306 12.98 -4.10 -11.03
N LYS A 307 11.72 -3.78 -10.77
CA LYS A 307 10.93 -2.76 -11.48
C LYS A 307 10.68 -1.50 -10.66
N MET A 308 11.03 -1.49 -9.38
CA MET A 308 10.84 -0.33 -8.51
C MET A 308 11.85 0.78 -8.82
N PRO A 309 11.44 2.05 -8.71
CA PRO A 309 12.39 3.15 -8.72
C PRO A 309 13.30 3.09 -7.49
N GLU A 310 14.55 3.47 -7.65
CA GLU A 310 15.54 3.50 -6.58
C GLU A 310 15.18 4.55 -5.51
N CYS A 311 15.12 4.13 -4.24
CA CYS A 311 14.93 4.97 -3.06
C CYS A 311 16.27 5.21 -2.36
N SER A 312 17.20 5.90 -3.03
CA SER A 312 18.58 6.08 -2.53
C SER A 312 18.80 7.34 -1.70
N SER A 313 17.79 8.22 -1.61
CA SER A 313 17.91 9.49 -0.87
C SER A 313 17.54 9.34 0.60
N GLU A 314 18.39 9.89 1.47
CA GLU A 314 18.15 10.01 2.91
C GLU A 314 17.75 11.45 3.34
N ASP A 315 17.58 12.37 2.38
CA ASP A 315 17.36 13.80 2.67
C ASP A 315 16.09 14.05 3.51
N LEU A 316 15.07 13.20 3.39
CA LEU A 316 13.80 13.29 4.10
C LEU A 316 13.67 12.31 5.27
N ASN A 317 14.77 11.64 5.65
CA ASN A 317 14.78 10.83 6.87
C ASN A 317 14.52 11.74 8.09
N TYR A 318 13.51 11.40 8.87
CA TYR A 318 13.04 12.23 9.99
C TYR A 318 14.16 12.59 10.97
N TYR A 319 14.97 11.62 11.37
CA TYR A 319 16.03 11.81 12.36
C TYR A 319 17.17 12.69 11.83
N ARG A 320 17.50 12.57 10.53
CA ARG A 320 18.49 13.44 9.87
C ARG A 320 17.99 14.88 9.80
N MET A 321 16.74 15.09 9.40
CA MET A 321 16.15 16.43 9.30
C MET A 321 16.10 17.15 10.64
N HIS A 322 15.95 16.40 11.74
CA HIS A 322 15.86 16.96 13.08
C HIS A 322 17.17 16.93 13.87
N GLY A 323 18.29 16.52 13.24
CA GLY A 323 19.61 16.47 13.89
C GLY A 323 19.73 15.41 14.99
N MET A 324 18.94 14.33 14.88
CA MET A 324 18.91 13.20 15.81
C MET A 324 19.65 11.98 15.25
N PHE A 325 20.19 12.06 14.04
CA PHE A 325 20.91 10.98 13.36
C PHE A 325 22.43 11.17 13.45
N TYR A 326 23.15 10.12 13.81
CA TYR A 326 24.60 10.15 14.04
C TYR A 326 25.28 9.07 13.19
N ASP A 327 25.99 9.50 12.15
CA ASP A 327 26.78 8.61 11.28
C ASP A 327 27.99 8.03 12.04
N ILE A 328 28.53 8.80 12.98
CA ILE A 328 29.66 8.43 13.81
C ILE A 328 29.36 8.90 15.24
N PHE A 329 29.59 8.04 16.22
CA PHE A 329 29.49 8.41 17.62
C PHE A 329 30.49 9.47 18.02
N ASP A 330 30.01 10.55 18.66
CA ASP A 330 30.82 11.60 19.29
C ASP A 330 30.23 11.97 20.64
N SER A 331 30.95 11.69 21.70
CA SER A 331 30.50 11.88 23.10
C SER A 331 30.12 13.33 23.43
N GLU A 332 30.82 14.32 22.83
CA GLU A 332 30.51 15.73 23.05
C GLU A 332 29.19 16.13 22.36
N GLN A 333 28.97 15.65 21.15
CA GLN A 333 27.69 15.88 20.44
C GLN A 333 26.52 15.27 21.19
N ILE A 334 26.63 14.02 21.62
CA ILE A 334 25.59 13.31 22.40
C ILE A 334 25.27 14.07 23.69
N LEU A 335 26.31 14.44 24.49
CA LEU A 335 26.12 15.18 25.72
C LEU A 335 25.48 16.58 25.47
N ASN A 336 25.90 17.26 24.42
CA ASN A 336 25.31 18.56 24.06
C ASN A 336 23.84 18.43 23.63
N ALA A 337 23.45 17.36 22.90
CA ALA A 337 22.07 17.11 22.56
C ALA A 337 21.20 16.93 23.83
N MET A 338 21.64 16.12 24.80
CA MET A 338 20.95 15.98 26.09
C MET A 338 20.82 17.32 26.81
N LYS A 339 21.90 18.10 26.94
CA LYS A 339 21.88 19.42 27.58
C LYS A 339 20.96 20.41 26.88
N ASN A 340 20.89 20.38 25.56
CA ASN A 340 19.99 21.22 24.78
C ASN A 340 18.52 20.88 25.08
N THR A 341 18.18 19.58 25.11
CA THR A 341 16.85 19.12 25.50
C THR A 341 16.49 19.56 26.91
N ILE A 342 17.38 19.36 27.88
CA ILE A 342 17.20 19.79 29.28
C ILE A 342 16.96 21.30 29.33
N THR A 343 17.80 22.10 28.66
CA THR A 343 17.68 23.57 28.64
C THR A 343 16.36 24.03 28.04
N ALA A 344 15.86 23.32 27.03
CA ALA A 344 14.57 23.61 26.39
C ALA A 344 13.35 23.07 27.17
N TYR A 345 13.57 22.41 28.31
CA TYR A 345 12.52 21.71 29.06
C TYR A 345 11.82 20.64 28.22
N GLY A 346 12.59 19.94 27.36
CA GLY A 346 12.09 18.89 26.47
C GLY A 346 11.91 17.58 27.23
N GLU A 347 10.86 16.86 26.94
CA GLU A 347 10.49 15.64 27.66
C GLU A 347 11.45 14.48 27.38
N TYR A 348 12.00 14.40 26.15
CA TYR A 348 12.90 13.32 25.75
C TYR A 348 13.98 13.77 24.78
N THR A 349 15.08 12.99 24.73
CA THR A 349 16.15 13.11 23.72
C THR A 349 16.26 11.79 22.98
N THR A 350 16.17 11.82 21.64
CA THR A 350 16.33 10.65 20.78
C THR A 350 17.67 10.68 20.07
N PHE A 351 18.32 9.52 19.99
CA PHE A 351 19.54 9.27 19.22
C PHE A 351 19.31 8.11 18.28
N LYS A 352 19.49 8.31 16.98
CA LYS A 352 19.49 7.28 15.93
C LYS A 352 20.89 7.14 15.36
N PHE A 353 21.39 5.91 15.23
CA PHE A 353 22.74 5.66 14.75
C PHE A 353 22.73 4.96 13.39
N ALA A 354 23.78 5.19 12.60
CA ALA A 354 23.89 4.64 11.24
C ALA A 354 24.16 3.12 11.22
N ASN A 355 24.67 2.55 12.30
CA ASN A 355 25.00 1.12 12.40
C ASN A 355 25.17 0.68 13.85
N GLU A 356 25.17 -0.65 14.06
CA GLU A 356 25.33 -1.29 15.36
C GLU A 356 26.58 -0.82 16.13
N LYS A 357 27.71 -0.66 15.44
CA LYS A 357 28.96 -0.26 16.09
C LYS A 357 28.86 1.11 16.74
N GLU A 358 28.31 2.08 16.05
CA GLU A 358 28.15 3.44 16.56
C GLU A 358 27.09 3.51 17.67
N TYR A 359 26.02 2.70 17.56
CA TYR A 359 25.01 2.51 18.60
C TYR A 359 25.62 1.93 19.89
N VAL A 360 26.38 0.83 19.79
CA VAL A 360 27.03 0.19 20.98
C VAL A 360 28.00 1.15 21.64
N ASN A 361 28.85 1.87 20.89
CA ASN A 361 29.77 2.87 21.43
C ASN A 361 29.02 3.98 22.20
N ALA A 362 27.87 4.43 21.66
CA ALA A 362 27.06 5.46 22.30
C ALA A 362 26.42 4.93 23.59
N LEU A 363 25.84 3.72 23.54
CA LEU A 363 25.22 3.06 24.69
C LEU A 363 26.20 2.93 25.85
N GLU A 364 27.40 2.37 25.60
CA GLU A 364 28.45 2.23 26.62
C GLU A 364 28.85 3.59 27.23
N ALA A 365 28.96 4.64 26.42
CA ALA A 365 29.33 5.97 26.91
C ALA A 365 28.17 6.64 27.68
N ILE A 366 26.93 6.49 27.23
CA ILE A 366 25.75 7.02 27.93
C ILE A 366 25.62 6.38 29.29
N GLU A 367 25.66 5.05 29.38
CA GLU A 367 25.51 4.33 30.65
C GLU A 367 26.69 4.56 31.60
N SER A 368 27.92 4.71 31.10
CA SER A 368 29.08 4.83 31.95
C SER A 368 29.33 6.23 32.49
N THR A 369 29.02 7.28 31.74
CA THR A 369 29.43 8.64 32.09
C THR A 369 28.55 9.77 31.62
N LEU A 370 27.96 9.68 30.37
CA LEU A 370 27.30 10.85 29.78
C LEU A 370 25.97 11.16 30.46
N LEU A 371 25.28 10.13 30.93
CA LEU A 371 24.00 10.28 31.62
C LEU A 371 24.19 11.02 32.95
N ASP A 372 25.19 10.61 33.76
CA ASP A 372 25.53 11.29 35.01
C ASP A 372 25.87 12.78 34.77
N GLN A 373 26.67 13.07 33.72
CA GLN A 373 27.02 14.45 33.38
C GLN A 373 25.81 15.29 32.93
N ALA A 374 24.81 14.68 32.26
CA ALA A 374 23.59 15.35 31.86
C ALA A 374 22.67 15.60 33.06
N LEU A 375 22.57 14.64 34.01
CA LEU A 375 21.78 14.81 35.23
C LEU A 375 22.41 15.85 36.17
N ASP A 376 23.76 15.87 36.32
CA ASP A 376 24.46 16.92 37.03
C ASP A 376 24.21 18.30 36.43
N TYR A 377 24.21 18.40 35.08
CA TYR A 377 23.89 19.61 34.39
C TYR A 377 22.43 20.05 34.64
N GLN A 378 21.47 19.14 34.68
CA GLN A 378 20.06 19.41 34.95
C GLN A 378 19.89 19.98 36.39
N MET A 379 20.54 19.35 37.37
CA MET A 379 20.53 19.84 38.76
C MET A 379 21.10 21.26 38.88
N ASP A 380 22.23 21.50 38.25
CA ASP A 380 22.87 22.82 38.27
C ASP A 380 22.03 23.88 37.57
N TYR A 381 21.43 23.55 36.41
CA TYR A 381 20.66 24.46 35.60
C TYR A 381 19.33 24.89 36.27
N TYR A 382 18.64 23.93 36.90
CA TYR A 382 17.37 24.19 37.59
C TYR A 382 17.48 24.47 39.08
N GLY A 383 18.69 24.31 39.66
CA GLY A 383 18.94 24.50 41.07
C GLY A 383 18.26 23.46 41.97
N THR A 384 18.05 22.25 41.45
CA THR A 384 17.45 21.10 42.15
C THR A 384 18.54 20.30 42.90
N LYS A 385 18.13 19.45 43.83
CA LYS A 385 19.06 18.55 44.56
C LYS A 385 19.02 17.14 44.02
N GLU A 386 18.02 16.84 43.25
CA GLU A 386 17.78 15.52 42.65
C GLU A 386 17.37 15.73 41.18
N SER A 387 17.78 14.84 40.34
CA SER A 387 17.41 14.76 38.93
C SER A 387 17.29 13.29 38.58
N ASN A 388 16.34 12.96 37.69
CA ASN A 388 16.08 11.59 37.25
C ASN A 388 15.75 11.55 35.78
N CYS A 389 15.98 10.38 35.17
CA CYS A 389 15.55 10.06 33.81
C CYS A 389 15.31 8.57 33.69
N THR A 390 14.52 8.20 32.70
CA THR A 390 14.43 6.82 32.22
C THR A 390 14.94 6.74 30.81
N TYR A 391 15.28 5.56 30.33
CA TYR A 391 15.76 5.39 28.96
C TYR A 391 15.32 4.05 28.38
N GLU A 392 15.20 4.04 27.06
CA GLU A 392 14.85 2.88 26.26
C GLU A 392 15.88 2.66 25.17
N PHE A 393 16.20 1.40 24.91
CA PHE A 393 17.12 0.96 23.88
C PHE A 393 16.40 0.13 22.86
N ASP A 394 16.62 0.44 21.60
CA ASP A 394 16.16 -0.35 20.48
C ASP A 394 17.38 -0.85 19.69
N GLU A 395 17.75 -2.11 19.93
CA GLU A 395 18.91 -2.74 19.29
C GLU A 395 18.65 -3.05 17.80
N PHE A 396 17.40 -3.20 17.43
CA PHE A 396 17.01 -3.47 16.06
C PHE A 396 17.07 -2.21 15.19
N LEU A 397 16.60 -1.09 15.72
CA LEU A 397 16.62 0.20 15.06
C LEU A 397 17.86 1.04 15.38
N TRP A 398 18.79 0.55 16.19
CA TRP A 398 19.96 1.29 16.71
C TRP A 398 19.58 2.67 17.25
N LYS A 399 18.59 2.68 18.12
CA LYS A 399 17.99 3.89 18.67
C LYS A 399 18.04 3.91 20.18
N ILE A 400 18.26 5.10 20.76
CA ILE A 400 18.26 5.34 22.20
C ILE A 400 17.34 6.52 22.48
N ASN A 401 16.38 6.36 23.37
CA ASN A 401 15.51 7.41 23.87
C ASN A 401 15.80 7.63 25.35
N ILE A 402 15.98 8.89 25.78
CA ILE A 402 16.17 9.28 27.18
C ILE A 402 15.03 10.22 27.54
N PHE A 403 14.27 9.90 28.58
CA PHE A 403 13.13 10.66 29.07
C PHE A 403 13.53 11.39 30.34
N TRP A 404 13.35 12.71 30.36
CA TRP A 404 13.76 13.59 31.44
C TRP A 404 12.63 13.84 32.42
N GLU A 405 12.90 13.72 33.72
CA GLU A 405 12.00 14.11 34.79
C GLU A 405 12.40 15.49 35.34
N TYR A 406 11.45 16.40 35.53
CA TYR A 406 11.71 17.76 35.95
C TYR A 406 11.08 18.12 37.30
#